data_e57fb15790e4142b08ac62cf22c5f719
#
_entry.id   e57fb15790e4142b08ac62cf22c5f719
#
_cell.length_a   1.000
_cell.length_b   1.000
_cell.length_c   1.000
_cell.angle_alpha   90.00
_cell.angle_beta   90.00
_cell.angle_gamma   90.00
#
_symmetry.space_group_name_H-M   'P 1'
#
loop_
_entity.id
_entity.type
_entity.pdbx_description
1 polymer ?
#
loop_
_entity_poly.entity_id
_entity_poly.type
_entity_poly.pdbx_seq_one_letter_code
_entity_poly.pdbx_strand_id
1 'polypeptide(L)'
;MCIYDVSQIAQAKEIAQARRSKALPPLYVVLNPNDGPSTPAVRAPFLSWPDGVMRVGYVDLDDANGRLKPSVSIRADVLTWRKAGVPLVFLDDCHAWDIQTQANKLRDTVWSAIAGTGYETRQVILNPGGPVTKASAWMRAKSYAVCDFEDPVARLKSASTGQMWLSFVPDRAGAQQLINVALQRKTVRLIGFDRLTNWKVAGKEWQTTLPDDIATLLKNL
;
A
#
# COMPACT_ATOMS: atom_id res chain seq x y z
N MET A 1 0.11 -4.24 5.52
CA MET A 1 0.77 -3.47 6.60
C MET A 1 1.82 -2.58 5.97
N CYS A 2 1.81 -1.28 6.25
CA CYS A 2 2.87 -0.38 5.80
C CYS A 2 3.96 -0.30 6.87
N ILE A 3 5.22 -0.31 6.46
CA ILE A 3 6.40 -0.27 7.32
C ILE A 3 7.21 0.96 6.95
N TYR A 4 7.20 1.94 7.83
CA TYR A 4 7.91 3.22 7.68
C TYR A 4 9.19 3.27 8.51
N ASP A 5 9.27 2.47 9.57
CA ASP A 5 10.38 2.46 10.51
C ASP A 5 10.86 1.04 10.82
N VAL A 6 12.14 0.89 11.12
CA VAL A 6 12.75 -0.40 11.46
C VAL A 6 12.15 -1.04 12.70
N SER A 7 11.61 -0.25 13.63
CA SER A 7 10.96 -0.76 14.84
C SER A 7 9.71 -1.60 14.53
N GLN A 8 9.04 -1.33 13.40
CA GLN A 8 7.86 -2.07 12.96
C GLN A 8 8.20 -3.45 12.36
N ILE A 9 9.46 -3.64 11.92
CA ILE A 9 9.89 -4.86 11.23
C ILE A 9 9.78 -6.09 12.12
N ALA A 10 10.16 -5.99 13.38
CA ALA A 10 10.12 -7.11 14.33
C ALA A 10 8.68 -7.62 14.50
N GLN A 11 7.73 -6.73 14.74
CA GLN A 11 6.32 -7.07 14.90
C GLN A 11 5.74 -7.68 13.61
N ALA A 12 6.06 -7.12 12.44
CA ALA A 12 5.58 -7.63 11.17
C ALA A 12 6.12 -9.04 10.87
N LYS A 13 7.39 -9.32 11.22
CA LYS A 13 7.98 -10.66 11.12
C LYS A 13 7.29 -11.67 12.04
N GLU A 14 6.98 -11.28 13.26
CA GLU A 14 6.25 -12.11 14.22
C GLU A 14 4.83 -12.46 13.70
N ILE A 15 4.11 -11.47 13.18
CA ILE A 15 2.80 -11.69 12.55
C ILE A 15 2.94 -12.66 11.36
N ALA A 16 3.91 -12.45 10.49
CA ALA A 16 4.12 -13.29 9.31
C ALA A 16 4.44 -14.76 9.68
N GLN A 17 5.30 -14.97 10.69
CA GLN A 17 5.62 -16.32 11.19
C GLN A 17 4.39 -17.00 11.77
N ALA A 18 3.59 -16.30 12.57
CA ALA A 18 2.36 -16.84 13.13
C ALA A 18 1.34 -17.20 12.04
N ARG A 19 1.21 -16.40 10.99
CA ARG A 19 0.35 -16.69 9.83
C ARG A 19 0.83 -17.92 9.06
N ARG A 20 2.13 -18.01 8.82
CA ARG A 20 2.74 -19.15 8.12
C ARG A 20 2.51 -20.47 8.87
N SER A 21 2.68 -20.48 10.20
CA SER A 21 2.45 -21.69 11.01
C SER A 21 1.02 -22.20 10.96
N LYS A 22 0.07 -21.35 10.58
CA LYS A 22 -1.36 -21.66 10.43
C LYS A 22 -1.78 -21.86 8.97
N ALA A 23 -0.85 -21.86 8.03
CA ALA A 23 -1.10 -21.94 6.59
C ALA A 23 -2.06 -20.83 6.08
N LEU A 24 -2.04 -19.64 6.71
CA LEU A 24 -2.83 -18.49 6.30
C LEU A 24 -2.22 -17.78 5.07
N PRO A 25 -3.01 -17.00 4.32
CA PRO A 25 -2.51 -16.22 3.20
C PRO A 25 -1.31 -15.33 3.57
N PRO A 26 -0.41 -15.00 2.64
CA PRO A 26 0.79 -14.21 2.94
C PRO A 26 0.43 -12.83 3.50
N LEU A 27 1.29 -12.33 4.40
CA LEU A 27 1.22 -10.94 4.84
C LEU A 27 1.82 -10.04 3.76
N TYR A 28 1.05 -9.07 3.27
CA TYR A 28 1.58 -8.03 2.39
C TYR A 28 2.20 -6.93 3.23
N VAL A 29 3.44 -6.59 2.93
CA VAL A 29 4.21 -5.56 3.65
C VAL A 29 4.70 -4.51 2.66
N VAL A 30 4.15 -3.30 2.78
CA VAL A 30 4.59 -2.14 1.99
C VAL A 30 5.81 -1.54 2.68
N LEU A 31 6.93 -1.54 1.99
CA LEU A 31 8.24 -1.09 2.47
C LEU A 31 8.43 0.37 2.10
N ASN A 32 8.34 1.26 3.08
CA ASN A 32 8.51 2.70 2.87
C ASN A 32 9.61 3.29 3.78
N PRO A 33 10.90 3.06 3.49
CA PRO A 33 11.99 3.54 4.31
C PRO A 33 12.29 5.05 4.19
N ASN A 34 11.56 5.82 3.46
CA ASN A 34 11.67 7.29 3.32
C ASN A 34 11.00 7.75 2.02
N ASP A 35 9.69 7.62 1.95
CA ASP A 35 8.84 7.94 0.79
C ASP A 35 9.36 7.36 -0.55
N GLY A 36 9.97 6.15 -0.45
CA GLY A 36 10.54 5.46 -1.59
C GLY A 36 11.65 4.50 -1.20
N PRO A 37 12.46 4.03 -2.18
CA PRO A 37 13.50 3.02 -1.93
C PRO A 37 14.71 3.53 -1.14
N SER A 38 14.88 4.83 -0.99
CA SER A 38 15.98 5.46 -0.26
C SER A 38 17.39 4.96 -0.64
N THR A 39 18.39 5.21 0.18
CA THR A 39 19.76 4.72 -0.02
C THR A 39 19.86 3.21 0.28
N PRO A 40 20.87 2.50 -0.23
CA PRO A 40 21.07 1.08 0.06
C PRO A 40 21.18 0.78 1.57
N ALA A 41 21.86 1.64 2.34
CA ALA A 41 22.03 1.45 3.78
C ALA A 41 20.70 1.57 4.54
N VAL A 42 19.89 2.57 4.21
CA VAL A 42 18.57 2.80 4.82
C VAL A 42 17.59 1.69 4.44
N ARG A 43 17.65 1.22 3.18
CA ARG A 43 16.76 0.17 2.67
C ARG A 43 17.10 -1.24 3.18
N ALA A 44 18.36 -1.54 3.45
CA ALA A 44 18.81 -2.89 3.78
C ALA A 44 18.00 -3.59 4.88
N PRO A 45 17.66 -2.96 6.02
CA PRO A 45 16.83 -3.60 7.05
C PRO A 45 15.45 -4.03 6.56
N PHE A 46 14.90 -3.33 5.56
CA PHE A 46 13.57 -3.58 4.99
C PHE A 46 13.52 -4.73 3.99
N LEU A 47 14.66 -5.32 3.63
CA LEU A 47 14.72 -6.38 2.61
C LEU A 47 14.74 -7.80 3.18
N SER A 48 15.10 -7.97 4.45
CA SER A 48 15.21 -9.28 5.09
C SER A 48 13.88 -9.71 5.72
N TRP A 49 13.15 -10.58 5.03
CA TRP A 49 11.85 -11.09 5.47
C TRP A 49 11.79 -12.62 5.44
N PRO A 50 11.04 -13.26 6.37
CA PRO A 50 10.80 -14.69 6.31
C PRO A 50 9.90 -15.03 5.11
N ASP A 51 9.88 -16.31 4.74
CA ASP A 51 8.89 -16.83 3.81
C ASP A 51 7.46 -16.56 4.30
N GLY A 52 6.54 -16.40 3.37
CA GLY A 52 5.14 -16.06 3.67
C GLY A 52 4.87 -14.56 3.77
N VAL A 53 5.88 -13.70 3.50
CA VAL A 53 5.72 -12.27 3.33
C VAL A 53 5.76 -11.90 1.85
N MET A 54 4.74 -11.19 1.40
CA MET A 54 4.72 -10.55 0.09
C MET A 54 5.23 -9.11 0.25
N ARG A 55 6.45 -8.85 -0.20
CA ARG A 55 7.08 -7.53 -0.15
C ARG A 55 6.53 -6.64 -1.26
N VAL A 56 6.24 -5.40 -0.92
CA VAL A 56 5.73 -4.38 -1.83
C VAL A 56 6.58 -3.12 -1.65
N GLY A 57 7.25 -2.66 -2.69
CA GLY A 57 8.08 -1.46 -2.62
C GLY A 57 7.23 -0.21 -2.78
N TYR A 58 7.36 0.74 -1.89
CA TYR A 58 6.66 2.02 -1.95
C TYR A 58 7.36 2.99 -2.89
N VAL A 59 6.59 3.70 -3.69
CA VAL A 59 7.04 4.80 -4.55
C VAL A 59 5.99 5.90 -4.49
N ASP A 60 6.39 7.05 -4.01
CA ASP A 60 5.59 8.27 -4.06
C ASP A 60 5.65 8.87 -5.47
N LEU A 61 4.48 9.14 -6.04
CA LEU A 61 4.38 9.76 -7.38
C LEU A 61 4.52 11.28 -7.36
N ASP A 62 4.35 11.91 -6.21
CA ASP A 62 4.44 13.36 -6.08
C ASP A 62 5.84 13.80 -5.61
N ASP A 63 6.24 14.99 -6.01
CA ASP A 63 7.41 15.68 -5.46
C ASP A 63 7.06 16.39 -4.14
N ALA A 64 8.06 16.99 -3.50
CA ALA A 64 7.90 17.73 -2.25
C ALA A 64 6.90 18.91 -2.33
N ASN A 65 6.43 19.27 -3.51
CA ASN A 65 5.44 20.33 -3.75
C ASN A 65 4.06 19.76 -4.11
N GLY A 66 3.84 18.46 -3.99
CA GLY A 66 2.60 17.79 -4.38
C GLY A 66 2.36 17.79 -5.90
N ARG A 67 3.44 17.74 -6.70
CA ARG A 67 3.36 17.69 -8.16
C ARG A 67 3.80 16.34 -8.66
N LEU A 68 3.08 15.80 -9.62
CA LEU A 68 3.44 14.54 -10.27
C LEU A 68 4.88 14.56 -10.79
N LYS A 69 5.71 13.65 -10.28
CA LYS A 69 7.10 13.46 -10.70
C LYS A 69 7.18 13.09 -12.18
N PRO A 70 8.28 13.45 -12.86
CA PRO A 70 8.56 12.93 -14.20
C PRO A 70 8.65 11.39 -14.19
N SER A 71 8.19 10.75 -15.25
CA SER A 71 8.21 9.28 -15.37
C SER A 71 9.61 8.67 -15.20
N VAL A 72 10.65 9.39 -15.56
CA VAL A 72 12.05 8.95 -15.37
C VAL A 72 12.43 8.83 -13.89
N SER A 73 11.97 9.74 -13.04
CA SER A 73 12.24 9.70 -11.60
C SER A 73 11.47 8.55 -10.94
N ILE A 74 10.18 8.40 -11.25
CA ILE A 74 9.36 7.28 -10.78
C ILE A 74 10.00 5.95 -11.23
N ARG A 75 10.44 5.87 -12.47
CA ARG A 75 11.13 4.69 -13.03
C ARG A 75 12.39 4.33 -12.26
N ALA A 76 13.18 5.31 -11.85
CA ALA A 76 14.40 5.07 -11.08
C ALA A 76 14.10 4.38 -9.74
N ASP A 77 13.05 4.83 -9.03
CA ASP A 77 12.59 4.24 -7.78
C ASP A 77 12.06 2.82 -7.99
N VAL A 78 11.22 2.63 -9.00
CA VAL A 78 10.67 1.31 -9.38
C VAL A 78 11.81 0.32 -9.72
N LEU A 79 12.81 0.74 -10.52
CA LEU A 79 13.97 -0.08 -10.85
C LEU A 79 14.80 -0.43 -9.62
N THR A 80 14.90 0.49 -8.67
CA THR A 80 15.61 0.25 -7.41
C THR A 80 14.96 -0.88 -6.60
N TRP A 81 13.64 -0.89 -6.50
CA TRP A 81 12.90 -1.99 -5.87
C TRP A 81 13.03 -3.30 -6.64
N ARG A 82 12.96 -3.24 -7.97
CA ARG A 82 13.13 -4.42 -8.82
C ARG A 82 14.50 -5.07 -8.64
N LYS A 83 15.57 -4.27 -8.64
CA LYS A 83 16.95 -4.74 -8.38
C LYS A 83 17.13 -5.31 -6.97
N ALA A 84 16.36 -4.81 -6.01
CA ALA A 84 16.32 -5.36 -4.64
C ALA A 84 15.49 -6.64 -4.52
N GLY A 85 14.96 -7.19 -5.61
CA GLY A 85 14.17 -8.43 -5.63
C GLY A 85 12.79 -8.30 -4.99
N VAL A 86 12.23 -7.10 -4.93
CA VAL A 86 10.87 -6.86 -4.41
C VAL A 86 9.85 -7.20 -5.50
N PRO A 87 8.87 -8.09 -5.26
CA PRO A 87 8.01 -8.63 -6.31
C PRO A 87 6.88 -7.71 -6.76
N LEU A 88 6.44 -6.79 -5.91
CA LEU A 88 5.33 -5.85 -6.17
C LEU A 88 5.78 -4.42 -5.89
N VAL A 89 5.13 -3.45 -6.53
CA VAL A 89 5.33 -2.03 -6.26
C VAL A 89 3.99 -1.35 -5.95
N PHE A 90 4.00 -0.48 -4.95
CA PHE A 90 2.88 0.37 -4.53
C PHE A 90 3.20 1.80 -4.95
N LEU A 91 2.39 2.34 -5.85
CA LEU A 91 2.49 3.71 -6.32
C LEU A 91 1.47 4.55 -5.57
N ASP A 92 1.97 5.44 -4.73
CA ASP A 92 1.15 6.32 -3.91
C ASP A 92 0.86 7.66 -4.62
N ASP A 93 -0.11 8.41 -4.10
CA ASP A 93 -0.53 9.70 -4.65
C ASP A 93 -0.95 9.64 -6.13
N CYS A 94 -1.59 8.55 -6.51
CA CYS A 94 -2.07 8.31 -7.87
C CYS A 94 -3.29 9.15 -8.28
N HIS A 95 -3.67 10.15 -7.56
CA HIS A 95 -4.84 11.03 -7.75
C HIS A 95 -5.91 10.55 -8.75
N ALA A 96 -7.11 10.25 -8.25
CA ALA A 96 -8.24 9.83 -9.09
C ALA A 96 -8.91 11.04 -9.77
N TRP A 97 -8.24 11.63 -10.75
CA TRP A 97 -8.73 12.81 -11.46
C TRP A 97 -10.08 12.59 -12.16
N ASP A 98 -10.98 13.58 -12.02
CA ASP A 98 -12.24 13.63 -12.78
C ASP A 98 -12.04 14.15 -14.21
N ILE A 99 -10.99 14.94 -14.42
CA ILE A 99 -10.65 15.54 -15.71
C ILE A 99 -9.87 14.55 -16.58
N GLN A 100 -10.44 14.18 -17.72
CA GLN A 100 -9.91 13.14 -18.61
C GLN A 100 -8.47 13.39 -19.05
N THR A 101 -8.09 14.64 -19.33
CA THR A 101 -6.73 14.99 -19.76
C THR A 101 -5.71 14.75 -18.65
N GLN A 102 -6.05 15.08 -17.39
CA GLN A 102 -5.19 14.83 -16.24
C GLN A 102 -5.09 13.32 -15.94
N ALA A 103 -6.21 12.61 -15.98
CA ALA A 103 -6.22 11.16 -15.82
C ALA A 103 -5.40 10.45 -16.89
N ASN A 104 -5.44 10.91 -18.15
CA ASN A 104 -4.62 10.37 -19.24
C ASN A 104 -3.13 10.66 -19.02
N LYS A 105 -2.78 11.89 -18.61
CA LYS A 105 -1.39 12.26 -18.31
C LYS A 105 -0.82 11.38 -17.19
N LEU A 106 -1.56 11.17 -16.10
CA LEU A 106 -1.15 10.29 -15.02
C LEU A 106 -0.95 8.86 -15.52
N ARG A 107 -1.93 8.32 -16.26
CA ARG A 107 -1.84 6.97 -16.85
C ARG A 107 -0.57 6.80 -17.68
N ASP A 108 -0.31 7.74 -18.58
CA ASP A 108 0.82 7.66 -19.50
C ASP A 108 2.15 7.80 -18.76
N THR A 109 2.20 8.66 -17.72
CA THR A 109 3.35 8.79 -16.81
C THR A 109 3.63 7.49 -16.07
N VAL A 110 2.61 6.91 -15.44
CA VAL A 110 2.73 5.66 -14.66
C VAL A 110 3.19 4.51 -15.54
N TRP A 111 2.52 4.26 -16.66
CA TRP A 111 2.87 3.11 -17.49
C TRP A 111 4.19 3.30 -18.24
N SER A 112 4.56 4.55 -18.58
CA SER A 112 5.90 4.86 -19.09
C SER A 112 6.98 4.59 -18.03
N ALA A 113 6.73 4.90 -16.77
CA ALA A 113 7.66 4.61 -15.68
C ALA A 113 7.85 3.10 -15.45
N ILE A 114 6.78 2.31 -15.56
CA ILE A 114 6.81 0.85 -15.38
C ILE A 114 7.43 0.12 -16.58
N ALA A 115 7.24 0.64 -17.78
CA ALA A 115 7.69 -0.02 -19.01
C ALA A 115 9.21 -0.32 -19.00
N GLY A 116 9.59 -1.57 -19.29
CA GLY A 116 10.97 -2.03 -19.33
C GLY A 116 11.70 -2.10 -17.97
N THR A 117 10.98 -1.97 -16.84
CA THR A 117 11.58 -2.17 -15.50
C THR A 117 11.63 -3.65 -15.10
N GLY A 118 10.95 -4.54 -15.83
CA GLY A 118 10.75 -5.93 -15.48
C GLY A 118 9.57 -6.16 -14.52
N TYR A 119 8.84 -5.12 -14.12
CA TYR A 119 7.52 -5.28 -13.55
C TYR A 119 6.46 -5.32 -14.66
N GLU A 120 5.50 -6.21 -14.49
CA GLU A 120 4.27 -6.20 -15.26
C GLU A 120 3.23 -5.32 -14.58
N THR A 121 2.25 -4.84 -15.34
CA THR A 121 1.16 -4.01 -14.79
C THR A 121 0.42 -4.72 -13.64
N ARG A 122 0.33 -6.05 -13.70
CA ARG A 122 -0.25 -6.88 -12.64
C ARG A 122 0.63 -7.08 -11.41
N GLN A 123 1.74 -6.39 -11.33
CA GLN A 123 2.60 -6.31 -10.15
C GLN A 123 2.60 -4.92 -9.54
N VAL A 124 1.71 -4.05 -10.01
CA VAL A 124 1.57 -2.66 -9.56
C VAL A 124 0.28 -2.50 -8.77
N ILE A 125 0.39 -1.96 -7.56
CA ILE A 125 -0.72 -1.47 -6.75
C ILE A 125 -0.77 0.04 -6.92
N LEU A 126 -1.95 0.60 -7.16
CA LEU A 126 -2.15 2.04 -7.30
C LEU A 126 -2.96 2.56 -6.11
N ASN A 127 -2.50 3.64 -5.48
CA ASN A 127 -3.21 4.30 -4.40
C ASN A 127 -3.70 5.70 -4.81
N PRO A 128 -4.95 5.86 -5.22
CA PRO A 128 -5.55 7.17 -5.48
C PRO A 128 -6.01 7.89 -4.20
N GLY A 129 -5.83 7.31 -3.01
CA GLY A 129 -6.32 7.87 -1.75
C GLY A 129 -7.85 7.94 -1.62
N GLY A 130 -8.60 7.43 -2.61
CA GLY A 130 -10.05 7.50 -2.62
C GLY A 130 -10.70 6.79 -3.81
N PRO A 131 -12.03 6.96 -4.00
CA PRO A 131 -12.77 6.26 -5.06
C PRO A 131 -12.25 6.58 -6.46
N VAL A 132 -12.07 5.54 -7.26
CA VAL A 132 -11.68 5.69 -8.67
C VAL A 132 -12.83 6.31 -9.47
N THR A 133 -12.58 7.42 -10.13
CA THR A 133 -13.51 8.12 -10.99
C THR A 133 -13.69 7.41 -12.35
N LYS A 134 -14.67 7.84 -13.15
CA LYS A 134 -14.85 7.33 -14.52
C LYS A 134 -13.62 7.59 -15.38
N ALA A 135 -13.02 8.78 -15.29
CA ALA A 135 -11.81 9.15 -16.04
C ALA A 135 -10.59 8.30 -15.63
N SER A 136 -10.53 7.90 -14.36
CA SER A 136 -9.43 7.11 -13.79
C SER A 136 -9.71 5.59 -13.76
N ALA A 137 -10.77 5.11 -14.41
CA ALA A 137 -11.15 3.68 -14.43
C ALA A 137 -10.06 2.74 -14.99
N TRP A 138 -9.10 3.26 -15.77
CA TRP A 138 -7.93 2.54 -16.26
C TRP A 138 -7.08 1.91 -15.14
N MET A 139 -7.10 2.50 -13.95
CA MET A 139 -6.36 1.98 -12.79
C MET A 139 -6.77 0.54 -12.46
N ARG A 140 -8.08 0.24 -12.43
CA ARG A 140 -8.61 -1.10 -12.13
C ARG A 140 -8.39 -2.11 -13.25
N ALA A 141 -8.28 -1.63 -14.48
CA ALA A 141 -8.23 -2.52 -15.64
C ALA A 141 -6.91 -3.28 -15.78
N LYS A 142 -5.80 -2.70 -15.31
CA LYS A 142 -4.45 -3.23 -15.56
C LYS A 142 -3.64 -3.52 -14.30
N SER A 143 -3.85 -2.81 -13.19
CA SER A 143 -3.07 -2.99 -11.97
C SER A 143 -3.37 -4.32 -11.25
N TYR A 144 -2.51 -4.69 -10.29
CA TYR A 144 -2.73 -5.80 -9.36
C TYR A 144 -3.92 -5.52 -8.46
N ALA A 145 -3.94 -4.33 -7.87
CA ALA A 145 -5.03 -3.81 -7.05
C ALA A 145 -5.04 -2.27 -7.08
N VAL A 146 -6.17 -1.69 -6.71
CA VAL A 146 -6.31 -0.25 -6.47
C VAL A 146 -6.76 -0.05 -5.04
N CYS A 147 -6.01 0.77 -4.29
CA CYS A 147 -6.37 1.22 -2.94
C CYS A 147 -7.38 2.36 -3.07
N ASP A 148 -8.64 2.02 -3.17
CA ASP A 148 -9.73 2.98 -3.40
C ASP A 148 -10.55 3.30 -2.16
N PHE A 149 -10.05 2.90 -1.01
CA PHE A 149 -10.49 3.34 0.31
C PHE A 149 -9.29 3.51 1.23
N GLU A 150 -9.02 4.76 1.60
CA GLU A 150 -7.99 5.14 2.57
C GLU A 150 -8.61 6.15 3.53
N ASP A 151 -9.30 5.66 4.57
CA ASP A 151 -10.09 6.49 5.45
C ASP A 151 -10.29 5.82 6.82
N PRO A 152 -10.65 6.57 7.88
CA PRO A 152 -11.04 5.96 9.15
C PRO A 152 -12.17 4.93 8.98
N VAL A 153 -12.09 3.84 9.72
CA VAL A 153 -13.09 2.76 9.66
C VAL A 153 -14.52 3.24 9.88
N ALA A 154 -14.71 4.35 10.60
CA ALA A 154 -16.02 4.97 10.80
C ALA A 154 -16.71 5.40 9.48
N ARG A 155 -15.92 5.62 8.41
CA ARG A 155 -16.41 5.98 7.07
C ARG A 155 -16.60 4.78 6.15
N LEU A 156 -16.40 3.57 6.65
CA LEU A 156 -16.44 2.34 5.86
C LEU A 156 -17.77 2.11 5.12
N LYS A 157 -18.88 2.67 5.62
CA LYS A 157 -20.21 2.57 4.96
C LYS A 157 -20.26 3.23 3.58
N SER A 158 -19.40 4.22 3.34
CA SER A 158 -19.27 4.92 2.06
C SER A 158 -18.22 4.30 1.14
N ALA A 159 -17.52 3.26 1.60
CA ALA A 159 -16.52 2.58 0.80
C ALA A 159 -17.13 1.98 -0.46
N SER A 160 -16.49 2.23 -1.59
CA SER A 160 -16.85 1.64 -2.87
C SER A 160 -16.57 0.14 -2.91
N THR A 161 -16.95 -0.51 -4.00
CA THR A 161 -16.64 -1.92 -4.30
C THR A 161 -15.16 -2.12 -4.66
N GLY A 162 -14.24 -1.55 -3.87
CA GLY A 162 -12.82 -1.50 -4.15
C GLY A 162 -12.09 -2.83 -4.12
N GLN A 163 -10.83 -2.80 -4.54
CA GLN A 163 -9.96 -3.98 -4.58
C GLN A 163 -9.01 -4.05 -3.38
N MET A 164 -8.61 -2.92 -2.85
CA MET A 164 -7.78 -2.80 -1.66
C MET A 164 -8.36 -1.72 -0.75
N TRP A 165 -8.42 -2.02 0.53
CA TRP A 165 -8.80 -1.07 1.56
C TRP A 165 -7.67 -0.91 2.56
N LEU A 166 -7.22 0.31 2.74
CA LEU A 166 -6.33 0.73 3.81
C LEU A 166 -7.15 1.56 4.79
N SER A 167 -7.24 1.16 6.03
CA SER A 167 -8.09 1.85 6.99
C SER A 167 -7.37 2.18 8.29
N PHE A 168 -7.65 3.36 8.79
CA PHE A 168 -7.19 3.81 10.09
C PHE A 168 -8.10 3.22 11.16
N VAL A 169 -7.56 2.33 11.97
CA VAL A 169 -8.31 1.61 13.00
C VAL A 169 -7.80 2.00 14.38
N PRO A 170 -8.68 2.54 15.25
CA PRO A 170 -8.28 2.96 16.59
C PRO A 170 -8.02 1.77 17.52
N ASP A 171 -8.72 0.64 17.28
CA ASP A 171 -8.75 -0.51 18.15
C ASP A 171 -9.11 -1.80 17.39
N ARG A 172 -9.12 -2.91 18.12
CA ARG A 172 -9.49 -4.22 17.62
C ARG A 172 -10.92 -4.28 17.07
N ALA A 173 -11.87 -3.55 17.65
CA ALA A 173 -13.26 -3.55 17.21
C ALA A 173 -13.38 -2.93 15.82
N GLY A 174 -12.69 -1.82 15.59
CA GLY A 174 -12.58 -1.19 14.26
C GLY A 174 -11.91 -2.09 13.23
N ALA A 175 -10.82 -2.77 13.60
CA ALA A 175 -10.16 -3.74 12.72
C ALA A 175 -11.10 -4.90 12.35
N GLN A 176 -11.82 -5.47 13.33
CA GLN A 176 -12.79 -6.54 13.10
C GLN A 176 -13.96 -6.07 12.23
N GLN A 177 -14.43 -4.84 12.40
CA GLN A 177 -15.47 -4.26 11.55
C GLN A 177 -15.00 -4.18 10.09
N LEU A 178 -13.78 -3.69 9.85
CA LEU A 178 -13.20 -3.63 8.50
C LEU A 178 -13.18 -5.02 7.84
N ILE A 179 -12.69 -6.03 8.56
CA ILE A 179 -12.63 -7.40 8.08
C ILE A 179 -14.01 -7.94 7.73
N ASN A 180 -14.98 -7.80 8.64
CA ASN A 180 -16.32 -8.32 8.45
C ASN A 180 -17.00 -7.71 7.21
N VAL A 181 -16.82 -6.41 7.00
CA VAL A 181 -17.35 -5.74 5.81
C VAL A 181 -16.59 -6.16 4.55
N ALA A 182 -15.27 -6.29 4.61
CA ALA A 182 -14.47 -6.73 3.48
C ALA A 182 -14.82 -8.15 3.02
N LEU A 183 -15.04 -9.08 3.95
CA LEU A 183 -15.45 -10.45 3.66
C LEU A 183 -16.82 -10.54 2.94
N GLN A 184 -17.70 -9.56 3.16
CA GLN A 184 -18.98 -9.45 2.45
C GLN A 184 -18.83 -8.89 1.03
N ARG A 185 -17.67 -8.33 0.70
CA ARG A 185 -17.39 -7.67 -0.59
C ARG A 185 -16.51 -8.56 -1.46
N LYS A 186 -17.09 -9.21 -2.46
CA LYS A 186 -16.37 -10.14 -3.36
C LYS A 186 -15.22 -9.49 -4.15
N THR A 187 -15.19 -8.16 -4.24
CA THR A 187 -14.18 -7.42 -4.99
C THR A 187 -12.96 -7.04 -4.15
N VAL A 188 -13.08 -7.02 -2.82
CA VAL A 188 -11.95 -6.66 -1.93
C VAL A 188 -10.99 -7.84 -1.85
N ARG A 189 -9.74 -7.61 -2.24
CA ARG A 189 -8.67 -8.61 -2.26
C ARG A 189 -7.64 -8.40 -1.16
N LEU A 190 -7.43 -7.14 -0.78
CA LEU A 190 -6.44 -6.74 0.20
C LEU A 190 -7.09 -5.81 1.21
N ILE A 191 -6.77 -6.02 2.48
CA ILE A 191 -7.10 -5.10 3.56
C ILE A 191 -5.81 -4.77 4.31
N GLY A 192 -5.65 -3.50 4.64
CA GLY A 192 -4.54 -3.00 5.43
C GLY A 192 -5.05 -2.22 6.63
N PHE A 193 -4.29 -2.28 7.71
CA PHE A 193 -4.55 -1.51 8.91
C PHE A 193 -3.44 -0.51 9.13
N ASP A 194 -3.82 0.69 9.53
CA ASP A 194 -2.92 1.67 10.08
C ASP A 194 -3.51 2.21 11.39
N ARG A 195 -2.65 2.73 12.26
CA ARG A 195 -3.05 3.20 13.60
C ARG A 195 -3.56 4.63 13.61
N LEU A 196 -3.44 5.36 12.54
CA LEU A 196 -3.78 6.78 12.54
C LEU A 196 -5.24 7.02 12.89
N THR A 197 -5.46 7.75 13.98
CA THR A 197 -6.74 8.34 14.31
C THR A 197 -7.00 9.64 13.55
N ASN A 198 -5.94 10.29 13.07
CA ASN A 198 -6.03 11.53 12.30
C ASN A 198 -4.75 11.77 11.47
N TRP A 199 -4.78 11.47 10.20
CA TRP A 199 -3.68 11.68 9.26
C TRP A 199 -3.26 13.16 9.10
N LYS A 200 -4.09 14.10 9.57
CA LYS A 200 -3.81 15.55 9.55
C LYS A 200 -2.96 16.03 10.72
N VAL A 201 -2.68 15.19 11.71
CA VAL A 201 -1.82 15.52 12.84
C VAL A 201 -0.40 15.07 12.52
N ALA A 202 0.40 16.03 12.19
CA ALA A 202 1.85 16.06 11.99
C ALA A 202 2.67 14.78 12.26
N GLY A 203 2.99 14.05 11.23
CA GLY A 203 4.39 13.75 10.87
C GLY A 203 5.11 12.57 11.49
N LYS A 204 4.63 11.84 12.51
CA LYS A 204 5.37 10.69 13.06
C LYS A 204 4.52 9.47 13.46
N GLU A 205 3.24 9.53 13.32
CA GLU A 205 2.33 8.48 13.79
C GLU A 205 2.35 7.22 12.88
N TRP A 206 2.78 7.37 11.64
CA TRP A 206 3.02 6.26 10.71
C TRP A 206 4.13 5.29 11.15
N GLN A 207 4.98 5.71 12.08
CA GLN A 207 6.16 4.97 12.53
C GLN A 207 5.91 4.09 13.75
N THR A 208 4.66 3.95 14.21
CA THR A 208 4.35 3.16 15.41
C THR A 208 3.97 1.72 15.07
N THR A 209 4.33 0.79 15.95
CA THR A 209 3.86 -0.60 15.89
C THR A 209 2.34 -0.65 16.07
N LEU A 210 1.70 -1.66 15.48
CA LEU A 210 0.29 -1.92 15.73
C LEU A 210 0.06 -2.28 17.21
N PRO A 211 -1.07 -1.88 17.80
CA PRO A 211 -1.49 -2.38 19.11
C PRO A 211 -1.48 -3.92 19.16
N ASP A 212 -1.13 -4.50 20.29
CA ASP A 212 -0.99 -5.96 20.45
C ASP A 212 -2.26 -6.73 20.14
N ASP A 213 -3.42 -6.18 20.43
CA ASP A 213 -4.71 -6.77 20.13
C ASP A 213 -5.01 -6.80 18.62
N ILE A 214 -4.59 -5.78 17.86
CA ILE A 214 -4.68 -5.76 16.39
C ILE A 214 -3.64 -6.70 15.79
N ALA A 215 -2.40 -6.69 16.31
CA ALA A 215 -1.37 -7.63 15.88
C ALA A 215 -1.80 -9.08 16.11
N THR A 216 -2.44 -9.38 17.24
CA THR A 216 -3.02 -10.69 17.56
C THR A 216 -4.15 -11.06 16.60
N LEU A 217 -4.99 -10.11 16.22
CA LEU A 217 -6.02 -10.34 15.22
C LEU A 217 -5.41 -10.73 13.87
N LEU A 218 -4.39 -10.02 13.39
CA LEU A 218 -3.69 -10.33 12.14
C LEU A 218 -2.99 -11.68 12.13
N LYS A 219 -2.52 -12.17 13.29
CA LYS A 219 -1.94 -13.52 13.44
C LYS A 219 -2.95 -14.66 13.22
N ASN A 220 -4.25 -14.34 13.22
CA ASN A 220 -5.35 -15.32 13.20
C ASN A 220 -6.27 -15.19 11.99
N LEU A 221 -6.09 -14.19 11.16
CA LEU A 221 -6.83 -13.97 9.91
C LEU A 221 -6.20 -14.68 8.74
#